data_a3b78fda6b17e8482a1e6e977ac7a224
#
_entry.id   a3b78fda6b17e8482a1e6e977ac7a224
#
_cell.length_a   1.000
_cell.length_b   1.000
_cell.length_c   1.000
_cell.angle_alpha   90.00
_cell.angle_beta   90.00
_cell.angle_gamma   90.00
#
_symmetry.space_group_name_H-M   'P 1'
#
loop_
_entity.id
_entity.type
_entity.pdbx_description
1 polymer ?
#
loop_
_entity_poly.entity_id
_entity_poly.type
_entity_poly.pdbx_seq_one_letter_code
_entity_poly.pdbx_strand_id
1 'polypeptide(L)'
;IEDPDNYDCIYQADRAGWVGLIGYGRNKAYMANVYTAQGSESLEAVGFYATDRNTSYRVYVCSDFKDSSSLDVSGKVYAQGTLKDAGYYTVDLSEPVILGGGQKFAVIVEIITPSQTKPVAIEITTSSVYAETEGNESYLSSYGDSWECLQDNESGNICLKAYTRKR
;
A
#
# COMPACT_ATOMS: atom_id res chain seq x y z
N ILE A 1 -15.40 -3.67 5.44
CA ILE A 1 -15.15 -2.22 5.65
C ILE A 1 -14.72 -2.02 7.09
N GLU A 2 -13.57 -1.37 7.28
CA GLU A 2 -13.06 -1.05 8.61
C GLU A 2 -13.87 0.07 9.24
N ASP A 3 -14.13 -0.04 10.54
CA ASP A 3 -14.79 1.02 11.29
C ASP A 3 -13.81 2.22 11.39
N PRO A 4 -14.22 3.43 10.98
CA PRO A 4 -13.34 4.59 11.01
C PRO A 4 -12.87 4.97 12.41
N ASP A 5 -13.56 4.52 13.45
CA ASP A 5 -13.20 4.82 14.84
C ASP A 5 -12.19 3.82 15.44
N ASN A 6 -11.79 2.78 14.68
CA ASN A 6 -10.82 1.79 15.17
C ASN A 6 -9.39 2.32 15.27
N TYR A 7 -9.06 3.39 14.53
CA TYR A 7 -7.71 3.95 14.47
C TYR A 7 -7.76 5.46 14.59
N ASP A 8 -6.69 6.05 15.11
CA ASP A 8 -6.59 7.49 15.30
C ASP A 8 -6.27 8.22 13.99
N CYS A 9 -5.47 7.60 13.13
CA CYS A 9 -5.10 8.17 11.84
C CYS A 9 -5.18 7.14 10.74
N ILE A 10 -5.62 7.59 9.56
CA ILE A 10 -5.66 6.79 8.35
C ILE A 10 -4.86 7.54 7.28
N TYR A 11 -3.78 6.94 6.81
CA TYR A 11 -2.98 7.47 5.71
C TYR A 11 -3.44 6.83 4.42
N GLN A 12 -3.84 7.65 3.47
CA GLN A 12 -4.32 7.19 2.18
C GLN A 12 -3.98 8.20 1.08
N ALA A 13 -3.59 7.70 -0.06
CA ALA A 13 -3.37 8.50 -1.25
C ALA A 13 -4.59 8.44 -2.18
N ASP A 14 -5.36 7.37 -2.08
CA ASP A 14 -6.54 7.12 -2.91
C ASP A 14 -7.80 7.66 -2.21
N ARG A 15 -8.38 8.72 -2.74
CA ARG A 15 -9.60 9.31 -2.19
C ARG A 15 -10.87 8.89 -2.93
N ALA A 16 -10.74 8.56 -4.21
CA ALA A 16 -11.86 8.08 -5.02
C ALA A 16 -12.04 6.56 -4.96
N GLY A 17 -11.11 5.85 -4.35
CA GLY A 17 -11.13 4.39 -4.25
C GLY A 17 -10.64 3.71 -5.53
N TRP A 18 -10.99 2.46 -5.70
CA TRP A 18 -10.50 1.66 -6.81
C TRP A 18 -11.17 2.08 -8.12
N VAL A 19 -10.39 2.53 -9.10
CA VAL A 19 -10.87 2.89 -10.45
C VAL A 19 -10.12 2.18 -11.58
N GLY A 20 -9.01 1.49 -11.31
CA GLY A 20 -8.26 0.75 -12.33
C GLY A 20 -7.33 -0.29 -11.74
N LEU A 21 -6.71 -1.04 -12.64
CA LEU A 21 -5.74 -2.09 -12.28
C LEU A 21 -4.46 -1.87 -13.07
N ILE A 22 -3.32 -2.13 -12.42
CA ILE A 22 -2.01 -2.14 -13.07
C ILE A 22 -1.21 -3.36 -12.65
N GLY A 23 -0.17 -3.66 -13.42
CA GLY A 23 0.75 -4.75 -13.17
C GLY A 23 1.74 -4.91 -14.31
N TYR A 24 2.45 -6.02 -14.30
CA TYR A 24 3.54 -6.30 -15.25
C TYR A 24 3.23 -7.46 -16.21
N GLY A 25 1.97 -7.79 -16.39
CA GLY A 25 1.57 -8.95 -17.20
C GLY A 25 1.78 -10.28 -16.46
N ARG A 26 2.09 -10.19 -15.15
CA ARG A 26 2.29 -11.34 -14.26
C ARG A 26 1.23 -11.32 -13.17
N ASN A 27 0.97 -12.47 -12.58
CA ASN A 27 0.03 -12.59 -11.47
C ASN A 27 0.60 -12.12 -10.12
N LYS A 28 1.80 -11.53 -10.13
CA LYS A 28 2.52 -11.06 -8.94
C LYS A 28 3.07 -9.67 -9.16
N ALA A 29 2.98 -8.83 -8.15
CA ALA A 29 3.62 -7.52 -8.12
C ALA A 29 3.87 -7.11 -6.67
N TYR A 30 4.75 -6.12 -6.49
CA TYR A 30 4.99 -5.44 -5.23
C TYR A 30 4.49 -4.01 -5.35
N MET A 31 3.76 -3.55 -4.35
CA MET A 31 3.26 -2.17 -4.31
C MET A 31 3.65 -1.51 -2.99
N ALA A 32 3.87 -0.21 -3.03
CA ALA A 32 4.23 0.55 -1.84
C ALA A 32 3.67 1.96 -1.91
N ASN A 33 3.23 2.47 -0.76
CA ASN A 33 2.89 3.88 -0.58
C ASN A 33 3.74 4.47 0.53
N VAL A 34 4.19 5.70 0.33
CA VAL A 34 5.02 6.45 1.27
C VAL A 34 4.18 7.55 1.91
N TYR A 35 4.27 7.63 3.24
CA TYR A 35 3.57 8.64 4.03
C TYR A 35 4.52 9.29 5.03
N THR A 36 4.10 10.45 5.57
CA THR A 36 4.82 11.14 6.63
C THR A 36 3.98 11.11 7.91
N ALA A 37 4.51 10.55 8.98
CA ALA A 37 3.81 10.49 10.26
C ALA A 37 3.58 11.90 10.82
N GLN A 38 2.37 12.16 11.29
CA GLN A 38 1.96 13.48 11.79
C GLN A 38 2.47 13.73 13.21
N GLY A 39 2.68 12.68 13.98
CA GLY A 39 3.16 12.77 15.36
C GLY A 39 3.71 11.44 15.82
N SER A 40 3.87 11.28 17.14
CA SER A 40 4.22 9.97 17.70
C SER A 40 3.05 9.02 17.52
N GLU A 41 3.26 7.97 16.73
CA GLU A 41 2.23 7.02 16.34
C GLU A 41 2.79 5.61 16.32
N SER A 42 1.90 4.62 16.39
CA SER A 42 2.23 3.24 16.08
C SER A 42 1.43 2.78 14.86
N LEU A 43 2.13 2.26 13.86
CA LEU A 43 1.49 1.65 12.68
C LEU A 43 0.98 0.27 13.10
N GLU A 44 -0.33 0.06 12.97
CA GLU A 44 -1.00 -1.13 13.50
C GLU A 44 -1.54 -2.05 12.41
N ALA A 45 -1.97 -1.48 11.28
CA ALA A 45 -2.61 -2.24 10.21
C ALA A 45 -2.41 -1.58 8.86
N VAL A 46 -2.62 -2.35 7.80
CA VAL A 46 -2.63 -1.84 6.42
C VAL A 46 -3.90 -2.30 5.71
N GLY A 47 -4.37 -1.50 4.75
CA GLY A 47 -5.54 -1.82 3.97
C GLY A 47 -5.25 -1.81 2.48
N PHE A 48 -5.79 -2.77 1.73
CA PHE A 48 -5.59 -2.88 0.29
C PHE A 48 -6.70 -3.71 -0.35
N TYR A 49 -6.73 -3.72 -1.68
CA TYR A 49 -7.69 -4.53 -2.44
C TYR A 49 -7.05 -5.82 -2.92
N ALA A 50 -7.73 -6.93 -2.68
CA ALA A 50 -7.50 -8.18 -3.39
C ALA A 50 -8.25 -8.09 -4.72
N THR A 51 -7.53 -8.16 -5.83
CA THR A 51 -8.11 -7.96 -7.18
C THR A 51 -8.55 -9.27 -7.82
N ASP A 52 -8.39 -10.38 -7.12
CA ASP A 52 -8.77 -11.72 -7.56
C ASP A 52 -9.16 -12.57 -6.35
N ARG A 53 -9.83 -13.67 -6.59
CA ARG A 53 -10.11 -14.67 -5.55
C ARG A 53 -8.81 -15.41 -5.20
N ASN A 54 -8.71 -15.85 -3.95
CA ASN A 54 -7.53 -16.58 -3.44
C ASN A 54 -6.20 -15.80 -3.64
N THR A 55 -6.24 -14.50 -3.39
CA THR A 55 -5.07 -13.63 -3.44
C THR A 55 -4.21 -13.85 -2.20
N SER A 56 -2.93 -14.13 -2.41
CA SER A 56 -1.95 -14.23 -1.33
C SER A 56 -1.20 -12.90 -1.18
N TYR A 57 -0.78 -12.59 0.04
CA TYR A 57 -0.09 -11.33 0.32
C TYR A 57 0.99 -11.49 1.39
N ARG A 58 1.98 -10.59 1.34
CA ARG A 58 2.96 -10.36 2.41
C ARG A 58 3.14 -8.87 2.57
N VAL A 59 3.17 -8.41 3.83
CA VAL A 59 3.31 -7.00 4.18
C VAL A 59 4.70 -6.76 4.78
N TYR A 60 5.38 -5.74 4.25
CA TYR A 60 6.65 -5.25 4.75
C TYR A 60 6.49 -3.78 5.14
N VAL A 61 7.32 -3.29 6.04
CA VAL A 61 7.31 -1.89 6.46
C VAL A 61 8.72 -1.33 6.37
N CYS A 62 8.85 -0.17 5.76
CA CYS A 62 10.06 0.64 5.78
C CYS A 62 9.80 1.82 6.73
N SER A 63 10.40 1.80 7.92
CA SER A 63 10.14 2.83 8.94
C SER A 63 10.97 4.11 8.72
N ASP A 64 11.96 4.08 7.85
CA ASP A 64 12.83 5.23 7.54
C ASP A 64 13.04 5.30 6.03
N PHE A 65 12.05 5.87 5.34
CA PHE A 65 12.09 6.01 3.90
C PHE A 65 12.91 7.24 3.50
N LYS A 66 13.88 7.05 2.62
CA LYS A 66 14.72 8.12 2.05
C LYS A 66 14.50 8.24 0.54
N ASP A 67 14.56 7.13 -0.17
CA ASP A 67 14.30 7.03 -1.60
C ASP A 67 13.88 5.59 -1.95
N SER A 68 13.70 5.30 -3.23
CA SER A 68 13.24 3.97 -3.65
C SER A 68 14.17 2.84 -3.24
N SER A 69 15.46 3.11 -2.98
CA SER A 69 16.40 2.09 -2.50
C SER A 69 16.12 1.68 -1.04
N SER A 70 15.33 2.45 -0.32
CA SER A 70 14.89 2.11 1.04
C SER A 70 13.83 1.00 1.05
N LEU A 71 13.17 0.74 -0.08
CA LEU A 71 12.09 -0.25 -0.19
C LEU A 71 12.70 -1.66 -0.27
N ASP A 72 12.69 -2.37 0.87
CA ASP A 72 13.34 -3.67 1.03
C ASP A 72 12.31 -4.74 1.39
N VAL A 73 12.28 -5.81 0.61
CA VAL A 73 11.38 -6.96 0.81
C VAL A 73 12.14 -8.23 1.24
N SER A 74 13.40 -8.09 1.63
CA SER A 74 14.20 -9.19 2.17
C SER A 74 14.14 -9.28 3.69
N GLY A 75 13.56 -8.26 4.34
CA GLY A 75 13.49 -8.17 5.79
C GLY A 75 12.25 -8.84 6.38
N LYS A 76 11.80 -8.31 7.51
CA LYS A 76 10.70 -8.88 8.29
C LYS A 76 9.36 -8.78 7.55
N VAL A 77 8.59 -9.88 7.58
CA VAL A 77 7.19 -9.93 7.15
C VAL A 77 6.31 -9.58 8.33
N TYR A 78 5.53 -8.51 8.23
CA TYR A 78 4.64 -8.05 9.31
C TYR A 78 3.24 -8.66 9.25
N ALA A 79 2.83 -9.17 8.10
CA ALA A 79 1.59 -9.90 7.93
C ALA A 79 1.67 -10.72 6.65
N GLN A 80 0.99 -11.86 6.61
CA GLN A 80 0.88 -12.68 5.41
C GLN A 80 -0.34 -13.58 5.49
N GLY A 81 -0.86 -13.97 4.35
CA GLY A 81 -2.01 -14.85 4.29
C GLY A 81 -2.57 -14.97 2.89
N THR A 82 -3.75 -15.58 2.80
CA THR A 82 -4.51 -15.73 1.56
C THR A 82 -5.93 -15.24 1.80
N LEU A 83 -6.42 -14.39 0.89
CA LEU A 83 -7.74 -13.79 0.95
C LEU A 83 -8.66 -14.53 -0.03
N LYS A 84 -9.74 -15.09 0.47
CA LYS A 84 -10.63 -15.97 -0.29
C LYS A 84 -11.34 -15.24 -1.43
N ASP A 85 -11.87 -14.06 -1.16
CA ASP A 85 -12.67 -13.28 -2.08
C ASP A 85 -11.97 -12.01 -2.51
N ALA A 86 -12.26 -11.52 -3.73
CA ALA A 86 -11.82 -10.20 -4.14
C ALA A 86 -12.54 -9.13 -3.31
N GLY A 87 -11.87 -8.00 -3.06
CA GLY A 87 -12.43 -6.89 -2.31
C GLY A 87 -11.39 -6.19 -1.46
N TYR A 88 -11.85 -5.24 -0.66
CA TYR A 88 -11.00 -4.49 0.27
C TYR A 88 -10.82 -5.25 1.58
N TYR A 89 -9.58 -5.26 2.08
CA TYR A 89 -9.21 -5.89 3.35
C TYR A 89 -8.30 -4.98 4.17
N THR A 90 -8.52 -4.98 5.49
CA THR A 90 -7.60 -4.41 6.46
C THR A 90 -6.96 -5.57 7.21
N VAL A 91 -5.62 -5.63 7.20
CA VAL A 91 -4.86 -6.69 7.85
C VAL A 91 -4.01 -6.10 8.96
N ASP A 92 -4.06 -6.74 10.13
CA ASP A 92 -3.27 -6.31 11.29
C ASP A 92 -1.82 -6.74 11.13
N LEU A 93 -0.90 -5.87 11.57
CA LEU A 93 0.52 -6.23 11.66
C LEU A 93 0.75 -7.13 12.87
N SER A 94 1.70 -8.05 12.77
CA SER A 94 2.07 -8.96 13.85
C SER A 94 2.58 -8.24 15.09
N GLU A 95 3.16 -7.05 14.89
CA GLU A 95 3.56 -6.13 15.96
C GLU A 95 3.48 -4.70 15.43
N PRO A 96 3.21 -3.71 16.30
CA PRO A 96 3.17 -2.32 15.86
C PRO A 96 4.56 -1.80 15.48
N VAL A 97 4.60 -0.87 14.54
CA VAL A 97 5.81 -0.16 14.14
C VAL A 97 5.75 1.26 14.70
N ILE A 98 6.73 1.62 15.51
CA ILE A 98 6.77 2.91 16.20
C ILE A 98 7.30 3.97 15.25
N LEU A 99 6.55 5.07 15.12
CA LEU A 99 6.87 6.19 14.22
C LEU A 99 6.96 7.48 15.02
N GLY A 100 7.95 8.31 14.69
CA GLY A 100 8.09 9.66 15.25
C GLY A 100 7.46 10.70 14.32
N GLY A 101 7.07 11.85 14.87
CA GLY A 101 6.51 12.94 14.08
C GLY A 101 7.47 13.41 12.99
N GLY A 102 6.97 13.58 11.77
CA GLY A 102 7.77 13.97 10.61
C GLY A 102 8.55 12.84 9.96
N GLN A 103 8.49 11.64 10.53
CA GLN A 103 9.18 10.47 9.97
C GLN A 103 8.47 9.99 8.71
N LYS A 104 9.24 9.82 7.62
CA LYS A 104 8.73 9.20 6.39
C LYS A 104 8.82 7.69 6.52
N PHE A 105 7.72 7.03 6.20
CA PHE A 105 7.63 5.57 6.24
C PHE A 105 6.90 5.05 5.01
N ALA A 106 7.14 3.80 4.68
CA ALA A 106 6.44 3.14 3.57
C ALA A 106 5.81 1.84 4.04
N VAL A 107 4.61 1.56 3.54
CA VAL A 107 4.00 0.25 3.64
C VAL A 107 4.14 -0.44 2.28
N ILE A 108 4.54 -1.70 2.30
CA ILE A 108 4.85 -2.47 1.10
C ILE A 108 4.01 -3.75 1.15
N VAL A 109 3.33 -4.07 0.05
CA VAL A 109 2.58 -5.32 -0.06
C VAL A 109 3.04 -6.08 -1.30
N GLU A 110 3.48 -7.33 -1.10
CA GLU A 110 3.62 -8.31 -2.17
C GLU A 110 2.24 -8.91 -2.40
N ILE A 111 1.75 -8.86 -3.63
CA ILE A 111 0.45 -9.40 -3.98
C ILE A 111 0.60 -10.47 -5.06
N ILE A 112 0.00 -11.64 -4.82
CA ILE A 112 0.05 -12.79 -5.73
C ILE A 112 -1.38 -13.27 -5.95
N THR A 113 -1.83 -13.24 -7.20
CA THR A 113 -3.17 -13.70 -7.57
C THR A 113 -3.08 -15.01 -8.36
N PRO A 114 -4.17 -15.81 -8.43
CA PRO A 114 -4.17 -17.01 -9.27
C PRO A 114 -4.09 -16.71 -10.77
N SER A 115 -4.76 -15.65 -11.25
CA SER A 115 -4.89 -15.40 -12.70
C SER A 115 -4.86 -13.93 -13.11
N GLN A 116 -4.97 -12.99 -12.18
CA GLN A 116 -4.99 -11.56 -12.51
C GLN A 116 -3.58 -11.07 -12.87
N THR A 117 -3.39 -10.60 -14.11
CA THR A 117 -2.07 -10.12 -14.57
C THR A 117 -1.84 -8.64 -14.32
N LYS A 118 -2.85 -7.95 -13.78
CA LYS A 118 -2.75 -6.58 -13.28
C LYS A 118 -3.24 -6.57 -11.83
N PRO A 119 -2.46 -7.12 -10.88
CA PRO A 119 -2.96 -7.40 -9.54
C PRO A 119 -3.10 -6.19 -8.62
N VAL A 120 -2.62 -5.00 -9.01
CA VAL A 120 -2.59 -3.81 -8.17
C VAL A 120 -3.75 -2.87 -8.51
N ALA A 121 -4.56 -2.55 -7.51
CA ALA A 121 -5.64 -1.58 -7.65
C ALA A 121 -5.12 -0.16 -7.49
N ILE A 122 -5.50 0.72 -8.40
CA ILE A 122 -5.11 2.13 -8.39
C ILE A 122 -6.30 3.04 -8.55
N GLU A 123 -6.13 4.26 -8.08
CA GLU A 123 -6.95 5.41 -8.39
C GLU A 123 -6.19 6.25 -9.42
N ILE A 124 -6.81 6.52 -10.56
CA ILE A 124 -6.18 7.28 -11.66
C ILE A 124 -6.98 8.55 -11.94
N THR A 125 -6.29 9.58 -12.42
CA THR A 125 -6.91 10.81 -12.89
C THR A 125 -7.44 10.59 -14.32
N THR A 126 -8.75 10.74 -14.47
CA THR A 126 -9.43 10.65 -15.77
C THR A 126 -10.30 11.88 -15.98
N SER A 127 -10.96 11.97 -17.14
CA SER A 127 -11.92 13.03 -17.40
C SER A 127 -13.15 12.99 -16.45
N SER A 128 -13.42 11.86 -15.83
CA SER A 128 -14.57 11.66 -14.95
C SER A 128 -14.21 11.53 -13.47
N VAL A 129 -12.94 11.24 -13.17
CA VAL A 129 -12.46 11.05 -11.78
C VAL A 129 -11.19 11.86 -11.60
N TYR A 130 -11.14 12.62 -10.50
CA TYR A 130 -9.94 13.36 -10.12
C TYR A 130 -9.27 12.67 -8.93
N ALA A 131 -8.04 12.23 -9.11
CA ALA A 131 -7.23 11.64 -8.07
C ALA A 131 -6.16 12.63 -7.60
N GLU A 132 -6.09 12.88 -6.29
CA GLU A 132 -5.06 13.74 -5.71
C GLU A 132 -3.75 12.95 -5.55
N THR A 133 -2.65 13.55 -6.00
CA THR A 133 -1.32 12.94 -5.91
C THR A 133 -0.37 13.71 -5.00
N GLU A 134 -0.84 14.79 -4.37
CA GLU A 134 0.02 15.66 -3.57
C GLU A 134 0.50 15.00 -2.28
N GLY A 135 1.78 15.15 -2.01
CA GLY A 135 2.40 14.79 -0.73
C GLY A 135 2.62 13.32 -0.49
N ASN A 136 2.17 12.46 -1.40
CA ASN A 136 2.32 11.02 -1.25
C ASN A 136 2.93 10.41 -2.51
N GLU A 137 3.72 9.35 -2.33
CA GLU A 137 4.38 8.66 -3.42
C GLU A 137 3.94 7.20 -3.45
N SER A 138 3.61 6.72 -4.65
CA SER A 138 3.28 5.32 -4.89
C SER A 138 4.36 4.69 -5.76
N TYR A 139 4.79 3.50 -5.38
CA TYR A 139 5.85 2.76 -6.07
C TYR A 139 5.36 1.37 -6.44
N LEU A 140 5.84 0.88 -7.59
CA LEU A 140 5.50 -0.43 -8.11
C LEU A 140 6.78 -1.17 -8.48
N SER A 141 6.83 -2.48 -8.24
CA SER A 141 7.96 -3.32 -8.62
C SER A 141 7.48 -4.69 -9.08
N SER A 142 8.12 -5.23 -10.11
CA SER A 142 7.84 -6.59 -10.57
C SER A 142 8.46 -7.65 -9.66
N TYR A 143 9.66 -7.40 -9.14
CA TYR A 143 10.44 -8.38 -8.38
C TYR A 143 10.82 -7.94 -6.96
N GLY A 144 10.47 -6.71 -6.57
CA GLY A 144 10.79 -6.18 -5.24
C GLY A 144 12.22 -5.65 -5.09
N ASP A 145 12.99 -5.57 -6.16
CA ASP A 145 14.38 -5.13 -6.15
C ASP A 145 14.61 -3.82 -6.90
N SER A 146 13.77 -3.50 -7.85
CA SER A 146 13.83 -2.27 -8.63
C SER A 146 12.43 -1.66 -8.67
N TRP A 147 12.31 -0.41 -8.25
CA TRP A 147 11.03 0.26 -8.03
C TRP A 147 10.87 1.45 -8.95
N GLU A 148 9.66 1.60 -9.51
CA GLU A 148 9.28 2.78 -10.27
C GLU A 148 8.23 3.57 -9.53
N CYS A 149 8.33 4.89 -9.57
CA CYS A 149 7.35 5.79 -8.98
C CYS A 149 6.17 5.93 -9.95
N LEU A 150 4.96 5.64 -9.47
CA LEU A 150 3.76 5.70 -10.28
C LEU A 150 3.51 7.11 -10.82
N GLN A 151 3.77 8.15 -10.02
CA GLN A 151 3.55 9.54 -10.38
C GLN A 151 4.48 10.03 -11.50
N ASP A 152 5.62 9.36 -11.72
CA ASP A 152 6.54 9.71 -12.81
C ASP A 152 5.98 9.32 -14.20
N ASN A 153 5.17 8.28 -14.26
CA ASN A 153 4.65 7.70 -15.50
C ASN A 153 3.16 7.91 -15.71
N GLU A 154 2.39 7.95 -14.61
CA GLU A 154 0.94 8.07 -14.64
C GLU A 154 0.46 8.99 -13.51
N SER A 155 -0.66 9.67 -13.74
CA SER A 155 -1.32 10.43 -12.67
C SER A 155 -2.22 9.49 -11.89
N GLY A 156 -1.80 9.13 -10.67
CA GLY A 156 -2.60 8.24 -9.84
C GLY A 156 -1.90 7.79 -8.58
N ASN A 157 -2.61 7.03 -7.79
CA ASN A 157 -2.14 6.52 -6.50
C ASN A 157 -2.52 5.06 -6.34
N ILE A 158 -1.67 4.28 -5.70
CA ILE A 158 -1.99 2.91 -5.33
C ILE A 158 -3.00 2.92 -4.18
N CYS A 159 -4.02 2.08 -4.26
CA CYS A 159 -5.03 1.92 -3.21
C CYS A 159 -4.47 1.06 -2.06
N LEU A 160 -3.60 1.66 -1.26
CA LEU A 160 -2.91 1.02 -0.14
C LEU A 160 -2.88 2.00 1.02
N LYS A 161 -3.51 1.64 2.14
CA LYS A 161 -3.71 2.50 3.29
C LYS A 161 -2.91 2.04 4.50
N ALA A 162 -2.53 3.00 5.33
CA ALA A 162 -1.86 2.74 6.61
C ALA A 162 -2.73 3.27 7.75
N TYR A 163 -2.91 2.46 8.78
CA TYR A 163 -3.73 2.77 9.95
C TYR A 163 -2.86 2.84 11.18
N THR A 164 -2.92 3.96 11.90
CA THR A 164 -2.08 4.20 13.06
C THR A 164 -2.90 4.58 14.29
N ARG A 165 -2.27 4.41 15.47
CA ARG A 165 -2.76 4.93 16.74
C ARG A 165 -1.75 5.93 17.30
N LYS A 166 -2.27 6.99 17.91
CA LYS A 166 -1.44 7.99 18.60
C LYS A 166 -0.82 7.38 19.85
N ARG A 167 0.37 7.86 20.15
CA ARG A 167 1.14 7.43 21.32
C ARG A 167 1.31 8.54 22.32
#